data_ee6de141a83f3f25cf79dafd7c886db7
#
_entry.id   ee6de141a83f3f25cf79dafd7c886db7
#
_cell.length_a   1.000
_cell.length_b   1.000
_cell.length_c   1.000
_cell.angle_alpha   90.00
_cell.angle_beta   90.00
_cell.angle_gamma   90.00
#
_symmetry.space_group_name_H-M   'P 1'
#
loop_
_entity.id
_entity.type
_entity.pdbx_description
1 polymer ?
#
loop_
_entity_poly.entity_id
_entity_poly.type
_entity_poly.pdbx_seq_one_letter_code
_entity_poly.pdbx_strand_id
1 'polypeptide(L)'
;YPDLPYFLIGHSMGSLIARLCLPACGRELAGAVLIGTAGPNAAAVSAAHLADSVARTRGVTFRSGLLNSMTFKGYNRKIQHPNSVFDWLSRDEETVSLYQSDEKCNFIFTASGFRDLFTLCIRANSNAVFRRTPRDLPLLFLAGDKDPVGRYGDGVRRVIGLYRSAGIRNIDAIFYKNARHELLNELGRIETYGDISRWLEERLTALSEHAAQSAEQA
;
A
#
# COMPACT_ATOMS: atom_id res chain seq x y z
N TYR A 1 23.29 11.49 3.63
CA TYR A 1 23.04 11.84 5.03
C TYR A 1 23.01 10.57 5.90
N PRO A 2 24.18 9.91 6.13
CA PRO A 2 24.24 8.60 6.81
C PRO A 2 23.76 8.65 8.27
N ASP A 3 23.80 9.81 8.90
CA ASP A 3 23.47 9.99 10.31
C ASP A 3 22.00 10.35 10.56
N LEU A 4 21.19 10.47 9.50
CA LEU A 4 19.76 10.78 9.64
C LEU A 4 18.91 9.50 9.65
N PRO A 5 17.86 9.46 10.46
CA PRO A 5 16.88 8.36 10.41
C PRO A 5 16.06 8.40 9.13
N TYR A 6 15.89 7.25 8.48
CA TYR A 6 15.09 7.11 7.25
C TYR A 6 13.77 6.41 7.53
N PHE A 7 12.70 6.91 6.92
CA PHE A 7 11.40 6.27 6.89
C PHE A 7 11.01 5.90 5.46
N LEU A 8 10.35 4.76 5.28
CA LEU A 8 9.84 4.32 4.00
C LEU A 8 8.31 4.48 3.98
N ILE A 9 7.80 5.33 3.08
CA ILE A 9 6.35 5.53 2.91
C ILE A 9 5.95 4.96 1.57
N GLY A 10 4.95 4.06 1.55
CA GLY A 10 4.41 3.47 0.33
C GLY A 10 2.90 3.52 0.27
N HIS A 11 2.34 4.02 -0.85
CA HIS A 11 0.89 4.05 -1.09
C HIS A 11 0.52 3.09 -2.22
N SER A 12 -0.60 2.39 -2.07
CA SER A 12 -1.17 1.49 -3.08
C SER A 12 -0.16 0.46 -3.59
N MET A 13 0.15 0.44 -4.89
CA MET A 13 1.21 -0.40 -5.47
C MET A 13 2.57 -0.12 -4.79
N GLY A 14 2.87 1.15 -4.46
CA GLY A 14 4.07 1.52 -3.70
C GLY A 14 4.14 0.87 -2.32
N SER A 15 3.01 0.58 -1.66
CA SER A 15 2.98 -0.16 -0.40
C SER A 15 3.39 -1.63 -0.56
N LEU A 16 3.09 -2.24 -1.71
CA LEU A 16 3.53 -3.60 -2.02
C LEU A 16 5.05 -3.63 -2.28
N ILE A 17 5.56 -2.62 -3.00
CA ILE A 17 7.00 -2.45 -3.24
C ILE A 17 7.73 -2.22 -1.91
N ALA A 18 7.22 -1.31 -1.08
CA ALA A 18 7.77 -1.05 0.25
C ALA A 18 7.87 -2.36 1.06
N ARG A 19 6.79 -3.14 1.14
CA ARG A 19 6.78 -4.43 1.85
C ARG A 19 7.79 -5.43 1.30
N LEU A 20 8.07 -5.41 0.00
CA LEU A 20 9.12 -6.25 -0.62
C LEU A 20 10.53 -5.76 -0.29
N CYS A 21 10.72 -4.46 -0.02
CA CYS A 21 12.00 -3.90 0.38
C CYS A 21 12.34 -4.18 1.85
N LEU A 22 11.33 -4.24 2.75
CA LEU A 22 11.56 -4.40 4.20
C LEU A 22 12.50 -5.57 4.58
N PRO A 23 12.45 -6.76 3.94
CA PRO A 23 13.40 -7.83 4.22
C PRO A 23 14.87 -7.49 3.95
N ALA A 24 15.13 -6.55 3.07
CA ALA A 24 16.49 -6.17 2.65
C ALA A 24 16.98 -4.91 3.37
N CYS A 25 16.17 -3.86 3.42
CA CYS A 25 16.58 -2.55 3.94
C CYS A 25 15.94 -2.19 5.31
N GLY A 26 15.04 -3.01 5.84
CA GLY A 26 14.26 -2.64 7.03
C GLY A 26 15.10 -2.40 8.29
N ARG A 27 16.32 -2.94 8.38
CA ARG A 27 17.22 -2.67 9.51
C ARG A 27 17.83 -1.26 9.49
N GLU A 28 17.83 -0.63 8.34
CA GLU A 28 18.36 0.72 8.12
C GLU A 28 17.25 1.78 8.26
N LEU A 29 16.00 1.35 8.46
CA LEU A 29 14.85 2.23 8.56
C LEU A 29 14.46 2.47 10.02
N ALA A 30 14.11 3.70 10.32
CA ALA A 30 13.47 4.11 11.57
C ALA A 30 11.98 3.66 11.66
N GLY A 31 11.37 3.38 10.50
CA GLY A 31 10.01 2.86 10.41
C GLY A 31 9.49 2.83 8.97
N ALA A 32 8.31 2.22 8.77
CA ALA A 32 7.65 2.23 7.47
C ALA A 32 6.14 2.50 7.60
N VAL A 33 5.62 3.35 6.68
CA VAL A 33 4.20 3.71 6.57
C VAL A 33 3.62 3.07 5.31
N LEU A 34 2.60 2.26 5.48
CA LEU A 34 1.98 1.45 4.44
C LEU A 34 0.51 1.87 4.24
N ILE A 35 0.25 2.64 3.19
CA ILE A 35 -1.04 3.29 2.93
C ILE A 35 -1.79 2.51 1.85
N GLY A 36 -3.05 2.15 2.08
CA GLY A 36 -3.94 1.51 1.09
C GLY A 36 -3.39 0.19 0.54
N THR A 37 -2.71 -0.61 1.37
CA THR A 37 -2.06 -1.85 0.93
C THR A 37 -3.07 -2.98 0.64
N ALA A 38 -2.76 -3.80 -0.37
CA ALA A 38 -3.56 -4.98 -0.70
C ALA A 38 -3.16 -6.21 0.13
N GLY A 39 -4.15 -6.93 0.64
CA GLY A 39 -3.97 -8.21 1.30
C GLY A 39 -3.83 -9.41 0.34
N PRO A 40 -3.64 -10.63 0.90
CA PRO A 40 -3.58 -11.86 0.11
C PRO A 40 -4.83 -12.03 -0.76
N ASN A 41 -4.62 -12.35 -2.04
CA ASN A 41 -5.69 -12.61 -3.00
C ASN A 41 -5.36 -13.89 -3.80
N ALA A 42 -6.15 -14.94 -3.61
CA ALA A 42 -5.95 -16.20 -4.31
C ALA A 42 -6.10 -16.08 -5.85
N ALA A 43 -6.96 -15.16 -6.32
CA ALA A 43 -7.15 -14.92 -7.74
C ALA A 43 -5.95 -14.24 -8.41
N ALA A 44 -5.03 -13.63 -7.64
CA ALA A 44 -3.87 -12.94 -8.21
C ALA A 44 -2.94 -13.88 -9.00
N VAL A 45 -2.84 -15.16 -8.59
CA VAL A 45 -2.03 -16.16 -9.30
C VAL A 45 -2.58 -16.42 -10.71
N SER A 46 -3.87 -16.73 -10.80
CA SER A 46 -4.54 -16.96 -12.10
C SER A 46 -4.52 -15.70 -12.97
N ALA A 47 -4.68 -14.51 -12.35
CA ALA A 47 -4.61 -13.23 -13.05
C ALA A 47 -3.21 -12.96 -13.60
N ALA A 48 -2.15 -13.29 -12.86
CA ALA A 48 -0.77 -13.18 -13.33
C ALA A 48 -0.49 -14.09 -14.53
N HIS A 49 -0.94 -15.34 -14.48
CA HIS A 49 -0.83 -16.27 -15.62
C HIS A 49 -1.59 -15.81 -16.86
N LEU A 50 -2.81 -15.28 -16.67
CA LEU A 50 -3.58 -14.72 -17.76
C LEU A 50 -2.87 -13.52 -18.39
N ALA A 51 -2.36 -12.59 -17.56
CA ALA A 51 -1.63 -11.43 -18.03
C ALA A 51 -0.35 -11.83 -18.79
N ASP A 52 0.39 -12.84 -18.31
CA ASP A 52 1.55 -13.41 -19.00
C ASP A 52 1.17 -14.03 -20.36
N SER A 53 0.07 -14.78 -20.41
CA SER A 53 -0.45 -15.33 -21.66
C SER A 53 -0.82 -14.24 -22.68
N VAL A 54 -1.50 -13.17 -22.23
CA VAL A 54 -1.81 -12.01 -23.06
C VAL A 54 -0.53 -11.32 -23.55
N ALA A 55 0.48 -11.16 -22.68
CA ALA A 55 1.77 -10.56 -23.04
C ALA A 55 2.51 -11.38 -24.12
N ARG A 56 2.46 -12.71 -24.03
CA ARG A 56 3.10 -13.61 -25.01
C ARG A 56 2.37 -13.61 -26.35
N THR A 57 1.03 -13.54 -26.36
CA THR A 57 0.23 -13.67 -27.59
C THR A 57 -0.03 -12.34 -28.30
N ARG A 58 -0.15 -11.23 -27.55
CA ARG A 58 -0.49 -9.89 -28.08
C ARG A 58 0.67 -8.89 -27.96
N GLY A 59 1.76 -9.28 -27.32
CA GLY A 59 2.91 -8.42 -27.04
C GLY A 59 2.91 -7.83 -25.63
N VAL A 60 4.12 -7.60 -25.09
CA VAL A 60 4.33 -7.11 -23.70
C VAL A 60 3.76 -5.71 -23.47
N THR A 61 3.73 -4.88 -24.49
CA THR A 61 3.20 -3.50 -24.46
C THR A 61 1.71 -3.39 -24.74
N PHE A 62 1.04 -4.51 -25.10
CA PHE A 62 -0.39 -4.51 -25.39
C PHE A 62 -1.21 -4.06 -24.17
N ARG A 63 -2.07 -3.06 -24.35
CA ARG A 63 -2.97 -2.53 -23.31
C ARG A 63 -4.30 -3.29 -23.36
N SER A 64 -4.51 -4.18 -22.39
CA SER A 64 -5.67 -5.08 -22.37
C SER A 64 -6.83 -4.49 -21.58
N GLY A 65 -7.90 -4.10 -22.26
CA GLY A 65 -9.15 -3.69 -21.63
C GLY A 65 -9.79 -4.81 -20.79
N LEU A 66 -9.58 -6.08 -21.17
CA LEU A 66 -10.03 -7.23 -20.38
C LEU A 66 -9.34 -7.30 -19.02
N LEU A 67 -7.99 -7.24 -18.98
CA LEU A 67 -7.23 -7.26 -17.73
C LEU A 67 -7.59 -6.05 -16.86
N ASN A 68 -7.74 -4.87 -17.47
CA ASN A 68 -8.17 -3.67 -16.76
C ASN A 68 -9.55 -3.84 -16.12
N SER A 69 -10.51 -4.33 -16.88
CA SER A 69 -11.87 -4.58 -16.39
C SER A 69 -11.89 -5.63 -15.27
N MET A 70 -11.16 -6.74 -15.42
CA MET A 70 -11.05 -7.76 -14.37
C MET A 70 -10.45 -7.22 -13.08
N THR A 71 -9.52 -6.27 -13.17
CA THR A 71 -8.84 -5.68 -12.01
C THR A 71 -9.72 -4.65 -11.30
N PHE A 72 -10.35 -3.74 -12.02
CA PHE A 72 -10.94 -2.51 -11.46
C PHE A 72 -12.47 -2.42 -11.52
N LYS A 73 -13.16 -3.18 -12.40
CA LYS A 73 -14.61 -3.05 -12.63
C LYS A 73 -15.47 -3.15 -11.37
N GLY A 74 -15.03 -3.91 -10.36
CA GLY A 74 -15.78 -4.11 -9.13
C GLY A 74 -15.51 -3.05 -8.03
N TYR A 75 -14.64 -2.10 -8.25
CA TYR A 75 -14.17 -1.20 -7.19
C TYR A 75 -15.24 -0.19 -6.74
N ASN A 76 -16.10 0.26 -7.65
CA ASN A 76 -17.21 1.17 -7.32
C ASN A 76 -18.47 0.47 -6.79
N ARG A 77 -18.52 -0.87 -6.70
CA ARG A 77 -19.78 -1.61 -6.40
C ARG A 77 -20.45 -1.24 -5.07
N LYS A 78 -19.72 -0.65 -4.12
CA LYS A 78 -20.27 -0.18 -2.83
C LYS A 78 -20.51 1.32 -2.80
N ILE A 79 -20.30 2.02 -3.90
CA ILE A 79 -20.57 3.44 -4.04
C ILE A 79 -21.97 3.62 -4.64
N GLN A 80 -22.82 4.35 -3.94
CA GLN A 80 -24.14 4.70 -4.46
C GLN A 80 -23.97 5.81 -5.50
N HIS A 81 -24.54 5.60 -6.69
CA HIS A 81 -24.51 6.57 -7.80
C HIS A 81 -23.10 7.11 -8.12
N PRO A 82 -22.15 6.23 -8.55
CA PRO A 82 -20.83 6.71 -8.92
C PRO A 82 -20.89 7.59 -10.18
N ASN A 83 -20.19 8.74 -10.12
CA ASN A 83 -20.12 9.70 -11.23
C ASN A 83 -19.04 9.28 -12.25
N SER A 84 -18.03 8.54 -11.83
CA SER A 84 -16.96 8.06 -12.69
C SER A 84 -16.51 6.64 -12.32
N VAL A 85 -15.72 6.01 -13.19
CA VAL A 85 -15.11 4.70 -12.93
C VAL A 85 -14.00 4.77 -11.86
N PHE A 86 -13.57 5.97 -11.49
CA PHE A 86 -12.49 6.26 -10.55
C PHE A 86 -12.96 6.71 -9.18
N ASP A 87 -14.26 6.75 -8.90
CA ASP A 87 -14.78 7.24 -7.62
C ASP A 87 -14.27 6.45 -6.41
N TRP A 88 -13.88 5.19 -6.61
CA TRP A 88 -13.26 4.39 -5.55
C TRP A 88 -11.95 4.97 -5.00
N LEU A 89 -11.34 5.94 -5.70
CA LEU A 89 -10.10 6.60 -5.28
C LEU A 89 -10.34 7.54 -4.11
N SER A 90 -11.29 8.47 -4.22
CA SER A 90 -11.54 9.51 -3.23
C SER A 90 -13.01 9.92 -3.22
N ARG A 91 -13.47 10.49 -2.09
CA ARG A 91 -14.76 11.20 -1.99
C ARG A 91 -14.66 12.65 -2.49
N ASP A 92 -13.45 13.16 -2.62
CA ASP A 92 -13.17 14.47 -3.19
C ASP A 92 -13.32 14.40 -4.71
N GLU A 93 -14.40 14.98 -5.23
CA GLU A 93 -14.73 14.97 -6.65
C GLU A 93 -13.70 15.72 -7.50
N GLU A 94 -13.07 16.76 -6.95
CA GLU A 94 -11.99 17.49 -7.61
C GLU A 94 -10.78 16.58 -7.81
N THR A 95 -10.36 15.88 -6.76
CA THR A 95 -9.28 14.88 -6.81
C THR A 95 -9.57 13.79 -7.88
N VAL A 96 -10.80 13.27 -7.93
CA VAL A 96 -11.19 12.25 -8.91
C VAL A 96 -11.16 12.83 -10.33
N SER A 97 -11.65 14.06 -10.53
CA SER A 97 -11.64 14.76 -11.81
C SER A 97 -10.21 15.02 -12.32
N LEU A 98 -9.32 15.49 -11.44
CA LEU A 98 -7.90 15.67 -11.76
C LEU A 98 -7.23 14.36 -12.16
N TYR A 99 -7.46 13.28 -11.39
CA TYR A 99 -6.95 11.95 -11.75
C TYR A 99 -7.46 11.48 -13.12
N GLN A 100 -8.74 11.70 -13.42
CA GLN A 100 -9.35 11.29 -14.68
C GLN A 100 -8.82 12.07 -15.87
N SER A 101 -8.45 13.34 -15.69
CA SER A 101 -7.94 14.20 -16.76
C SER A 101 -6.43 14.06 -16.99
N ASP A 102 -5.68 13.52 -16.02
CA ASP A 102 -4.24 13.33 -16.14
C ASP A 102 -3.89 12.07 -16.92
N GLU A 103 -3.24 12.24 -18.07
CA GLU A 103 -2.80 11.12 -18.93
C GLU A 103 -1.78 10.19 -18.24
N LYS A 104 -1.09 10.67 -17.20
CA LYS A 104 -0.15 9.88 -16.39
C LYS A 104 -0.83 9.03 -15.32
N CYS A 105 -2.11 9.32 -15.03
CA CYS A 105 -2.92 8.59 -14.06
C CYS A 105 -3.98 7.72 -14.74
N ASN A 106 -4.71 8.29 -15.70
CA ASN A 106 -5.81 7.62 -16.40
C ASN A 106 -5.30 6.84 -17.63
N PHE A 107 -4.53 5.78 -17.41
CA PHE A 107 -4.11 4.90 -18.49
C PHE A 107 -4.33 3.41 -18.15
N ILE A 108 -4.52 2.60 -19.16
CA ILE A 108 -4.58 1.14 -19.03
C ILE A 108 -3.15 0.60 -18.98
N PHE A 109 -2.81 -0.19 -17.98
CA PHE A 109 -1.53 -0.87 -17.90
C PHE A 109 -1.30 -1.78 -19.10
N THR A 110 -0.05 -1.95 -19.47
CA THR A 110 0.35 -2.97 -20.44
C THR A 110 0.12 -4.37 -19.89
N ALA A 111 0.09 -5.38 -20.75
CA ALA A 111 -0.05 -6.78 -20.32
C ALA A 111 1.09 -7.18 -19.37
N SER A 112 2.33 -6.74 -19.64
CA SER A 112 3.44 -6.92 -18.70
C SER A 112 3.24 -6.16 -17.39
N GLY A 113 2.72 -4.92 -17.44
CA GLY A 113 2.42 -4.14 -16.24
C GLY A 113 1.38 -4.80 -15.34
N PHE A 114 0.31 -5.39 -15.91
CA PHE A 114 -0.64 -6.18 -15.13
C PHE A 114 -0.02 -7.44 -14.53
N ARG A 115 0.79 -8.18 -15.31
CA ARG A 115 1.53 -9.35 -14.80
C ARG A 115 2.40 -8.96 -13.61
N ASP A 116 3.10 -7.86 -13.72
CA ASP A 116 4.01 -7.38 -12.68
C ASP A 116 3.25 -6.89 -11.44
N LEU A 117 2.11 -6.19 -11.60
CA LEU A 117 1.22 -5.81 -10.50
C LEU A 117 0.70 -7.03 -9.73
N PHE A 118 0.20 -8.06 -10.43
CA PHE A 118 -0.26 -9.28 -9.76
C PHE A 118 0.89 -10.03 -9.09
N THR A 119 2.06 -10.05 -9.70
CA THR A 119 3.28 -10.64 -9.11
C THR A 119 3.70 -9.90 -7.85
N LEU A 120 3.65 -8.57 -7.84
CA LEU A 120 3.88 -7.75 -6.63
C LEU A 120 2.88 -8.12 -5.53
N CYS A 121 1.58 -8.22 -5.85
CA CYS A 121 0.55 -8.64 -4.89
C CYS A 121 0.86 -10.02 -4.28
N ILE A 122 1.26 -10.99 -5.09
CA ILE A 122 1.59 -12.35 -4.63
C ILE A 122 2.84 -12.32 -3.73
N ARG A 123 3.92 -11.69 -4.21
CA ARG A 123 5.20 -11.68 -3.51
C ARG A 123 5.16 -10.90 -2.21
N ALA A 124 4.51 -9.71 -2.17
CA ALA A 124 4.37 -8.91 -0.97
C ALA A 124 3.54 -9.61 0.12
N ASN A 125 2.69 -10.58 -0.25
CA ASN A 125 1.89 -11.38 0.66
C ASN A 125 2.47 -12.78 0.91
N SER A 126 3.75 -13.02 0.58
CA SER A 126 4.41 -14.30 0.83
C SER A 126 4.93 -14.41 2.27
N ASN A 127 4.96 -15.64 2.79
CA ASN A 127 5.54 -15.92 4.11
C ASN A 127 7.02 -15.48 4.22
N ALA A 128 7.76 -15.49 3.11
CA ALA A 128 9.14 -15.05 3.08
C ALA A 128 9.28 -13.56 3.43
N VAL A 129 8.38 -12.70 2.91
CA VAL A 129 8.37 -11.27 3.23
C VAL A 129 8.08 -11.06 4.71
N PHE A 130 7.02 -11.67 5.23
CA PHE A 130 6.63 -11.49 6.63
C PHE A 130 7.73 -11.95 7.60
N ARG A 131 8.33 -13.15 7.38
CA ARG A 131 9.33 -13.73 8.27
C ARG A 131 10.69 -13.03 8.21
N ARG A 132 11.05 -12.42 7.08
CA ARG A 132 12.33 -11.76 6.87
C ARG A 132 12.30 -10.26 7.17
N THR A 133 11.13 -9.67 7.36
CA THR A 133 11.01 -8.30 7.86
C THR A 133 11.56 -8.24 9.28
N PRO A 134 12.43 -7.25 9.62
CA PRO A 134 12.97 -7.10 10.97
C PRO A 134 11.85 -6.99 12.02
N ARG A 135 11.98 -7.73 13.11
CA ARG A 135 10.92 -7.84 14.13
C ARG A 135 10.70 -6.55 14.92
N ASP A 136 11.73 -5.74 15.01
CA ASP A 136 11.73 -4.50 15.77
C ASP A 136 11.33 -3.28 14.95
N LEU A 137 11.23 -3.44 13.60
CA LEU A 137 10.87 -2.37 12.69
C LEU A 137 9.46 -1.86 12.97
N PRO A 138 9.28 -0.56 13.32
CA PRO A 138 7.97 0.03 13.48
C PRO A 138 7.23 0.11 12.13
N LEU A 139 5.98 -0.35 12.11
CA LEU A 139 5.11 -0.31 10.94
C LEU A 139 3.82 0.44 11.26
N LEU A 140 3.47 1.41 10.42
CA LEU A 140 2.17 2.08 10.44
C LEU A 140 1.35 1.66 9.22
N PHE A 141 0.15 1.15 9.45
CA PHE A 141 -0.81 0.85 8.39
C PHE A 141 -1.93 1.87 8.39
N LEU A 142 -2.18 2.48 7.23
CA LEU A 142 -3.29 3.42 7.02
C LEU A 142 -4.23 2.89 5.94
N ALA A 143 -5.53 2.86 6.20
CA ALA A 143 -6.52 2.37 5.25
C ALA A 143 -7.88 3.09 5.40
N GLY A 144 -8.55 3.34 4.28
CA GLY A 144 -9.94 3.72 4.29
C GLY A 144 -10.87 2.51 4.48
N ASP A 145 -11.94 2.64 5.26
CA ASP A 145 -12.93 1.56 5.43
C ASP A 145 -13.82 1.35 4.20
N LYS A 146 -13.73 2.27 3.21
CA LYS A 146 -14.39 2.17 1.90
C LYS A 146 -13.41 1.87 0.75
N ASP A 147 -12.14 1.61 1.06
CA ASP A 147 -11.13 1.25 0.06
C ASP A 147 -11.31 -0.19 -0.43
N PRO A 148 -11.67 -0.42 -1.72
CA PRO A 148 -11.82 -1.77 -2.27
C PRO A 148 -10.50 -2.53 -2.41
N VAL A 149 -9.37 -1.83 -2.57
CA VAL A 149 -8.01 -2.43 -2.69
C VAL A 149 -7.65 -3.16 -1.40
N GLY A 150 -7.87 -2.50 -0.25
CA GLY A 150 -7.72 -3.06 1.08
C GLY A 150 -8.87 -3.97 1.50
N ARG A 151 -9.80 -4.34 0.58
CA ARG A 151 -11.02 -5.11 0.87
C ARG A 151 -11.83 -4.48 2.01
N TYR A 152 -11.98 -3.17 1.97
CA TYR A 152 -12.73 -2.40 2.97
C TYR A 152 -12.15 -2.55 4.39
N GLY A 153 -10.82 -2.61 4.48
CA GLY A 153 -10.05 -2.78 5.70
C GLY A 153 -9.72 -4.24 6.07
N ASP A 154 -10.52 -5.23 5.65
CA ASP A 154 -10.31 -6.64 6.04
C ASP A 154 -9.01 -7.21 5.46
N GLY A 155 -8.66 -6.85 4.24
CA GLY A 155 -7.39 -7.24 3.62
C GLY A 155 -6.19 -6.70 4.39
N VAL A 156 -6.28 -5.44 4.85
CA VAL A 156 -5.22 -4.79 5.64
C VAL A 156 -5.11 -5.44 7.02
N ARG A 157 -6.22 -5.70 7.72
CA ARG A 157 -6.23 -6.43 8.99
C ARG A 157 -5.58 -7.80 8.87
N ARG A 158 -5.85 -8.50 7.77
CA ARG A 158 -5.21 -9.80 7.49
C ARG A 158 -3.70 -9.69 7.31
N VAL A 159 -3.21 -8.67 6.59
CA VAL A 159 -1.77 -8.40 6.44
C VAL A 159 -1.13 -8.13 7.79
N ILE A 160 -1.73 -7.29 8.62
CA ILE A 160 -1.27 -6.99 9.99
C ILE A 160 -1.19 -8.28 10.81
N GLY A 161 -2.21 -9.14 10.76
CA GLY A 161 -2.22 -10.43 11.43
C GLY A 161 -1.06 -11.35 11.00
N LEU A 162 -0.73 -11.35 9.68
CA LEU A 162 0.38 -12.13 9.16
C LEU A 162 1.75 -11.60 9.64
N TYR A 163 1.94 -10.28 9.68
CA TYR A 163 3.13 -9.67 10.27
C TYR A 163 3.26 -10.00 11.76
N ARG A 164 2.18 -9.86 12.54
CA ARG A 164 2.15 -10.22 13.97
C ARG A 164 2.48 -11.70 14.19
N SER A 165 1.92 -12.59 13.38
CA SER A 165 2.21 -14.03 13.40
C SER A 165 3.67 -14.36 13.06
N ALA A 166 4.34 -13.49 12.29
CA ALA A 166 5.76 -13.61 11.98
C ALA A 166 6.67 -13.02 13.08
N GLY A 167 6.09 -12.43 14.12
CA GLY A 167 6.80 -11.91 15.31
C GLY A 167 7.07 -10.41 15.30
N ILE A 168 6.56 -9.65 14.31
CA ILE A 168 6.64 -8.18 14.33
C ILE A 168 5.62 -7.66 15.34
N ARG A 169 6.08 -6.89 16.34
CA ARG A 169 5.28 -6.44 17.48
C ARG A 169 4.90 -4.96 17.39
N ASN A 170 5.79 -4.14 16.82
CA ASN A 170 5.60 -2.70 16.73
C ASN A 170 4.78 -2.36 15.48
N ILE A 171 3.45 -2.56 15.57
CA ILE A 171 2.52 -2.33 14.47
C ILE A 171 1.35 -1.48 14.95
N ASP A 172 1.28 -0.28 14.41
CA ASP A 172 0.16 0.65 14.55
C ASP A 172 -0.74 0.60 13.31
N ALA A 173 -2.02 0.88 13.48
CA ALA A 173 -2.97 0.89 12.38
C ALA A 173 -4.11 1.87 12.60
N ILE A 174 -4.39 2.69 11.60
CA ILE A 174 -5.50 3.63 11.58
C ILE A 174 -6.42 3.30 10.41
N PHE A 175 -7.71 3.15 10.70
CA PHE A 175 -8.75 2.92 9.71
C PHE A 175 -9.68 4.13 9.67
N TYR A 176 -9.60 4.91 8.59
CA TYR A 176 -10.38 6.14 8.42
C TYR A 176 -11.80 5.82 7.98
N LYS A 177 -12.76 6.28 8.78
CA LYS A 177 -14.19 6.06 8.54
C LYS A 177 -14.63 6.77 7.25
N ASN A 178 -15.35 6.05 6.42
CA ASN A 178 -15.85 6.47 5.10
C ASN A 178 -14.78 6.84 4.08
N ALA A 179 -13.49 6.88 4.42
CA ALA A 179 -12.42 7.19 3.47
C ALA A 179 -12.24 6.07 2.44
N ARG A 180 -11.91 6.45 1.22
CA ARG A 180 -11.62 5.57 0.09
C ARG A 180 -10.12 5.31 -0.02
N HIS A 181 -9.59 5.11 -1.22
CA HIS A 181 -8.22 4.63 -1.43
C HIS A 181 -7.12 5.69 -1.28
N GLU A 182 -7.37 6.89 -1.81
CA GLU A 182 -6.40 8.00 -1.88
C GLU A 182 -6.39 8.83 -0.58
N LEU A 183 -5.97 8.24 0.55
CA LEU A 183 -6.02 8.91 1.86
C LEU A 183 -5.30 10.26 1.89
N LEU A 184 -4.21 10.40 1.11
CA LEU A 184 -3.44 11.64 1.03
C LEU A 184 -4.11 12.71 0.16
N ASN A 185 -5.18 12.35 -0.56
CA ASN A 185 -5.97 13.21 -1.42
C ASN A 185 -7.48 13.11 -1.09
N GLU A 186 -7.82 12.59 0.10
CA GLU A 186 -9.19 12.49 0.58
C GLU A 186 -9.68 13.81 1.23
N LEU A 187 -10.98 13.94 1.43
CA LEU A 187 -11.55 15.07 2.17
C LEU A 187 -10.93 15.23 3.57
N GLY A 188 -10.58 14.11 4.22
CA GLY A 188 -9.91 14.07 5.53
C GLY A 188 -8.37 14.05 5.47
N ARG A 189 -7.72 14.45 4.36
CA ARG A 189 -6.26 14.36 4.18
C ARG A 189 -5.43 15.05 5.26
N ILE A 190 -5.96 16.14 5.84
CA ILE A 190 -5.24 16.88 6.91
C ILE A 190 -5.09 16.02 8.16
N GLU A 191 -6.13 15.26 8.53
CA GLU A 191 -6.05 14.29 9.63
C GLU A 191 -5.02 13.20 9.32
N THR A 192 -5.02 12.66 8.10
CA THR A 192 -4.05 11.66 7.65
C THR A 192 -2.61 12.19 7.72
N TYR A 193 -2.36 13.42 7.29
CA TYR A 193 -1.04 14.05 7.40
C TYR A 193 -0.62 14.24 8.86
N GLY A 194 -1.54 14.69 9.72
CA GLY A 194 -1.29 14.87 11.15
C GLY A 194 -0.95 13.55 11.84
N ASP A 195 -1.66 12.46 11.51
CA ASP A 195 -1.40 11.14 12.07
C ASP A 195 -0.05 10.57 11.63
N ILE A 196 0.33 10.75 10.35
CA ILE A 196 1.64 10.36 9.86
C ILE A 196 2.74 11.17 10.56
N SER A 197 2.62 12.50 10.60
CA SER A 197 3.62 13.38 11.25
C SER A 197 3.81 13.02 12.72
N ARG A 198 2.73 12.87 13.46
CA ARG A 198 2.77 12.47 14.88
C ARG A 198 3.48 11.13 15.07
N TRP A 199 3.13 10.14 14.23
CA TRP A 199 3.78 8.82 14.32
C TRP A 199 5.28 8.89 14.01
N LEU A 200 5.70 9.67 13.01
CA LEU A 200 7.11 9.90 12.69
C LEU A 200 7.85 10.58 13.84
N GLU A 201 7.27 11.65 14.42
CA GLU A 201 7.83 12.39 15.54
C GLU A 201 8.03 11.52 16.79
N GLU A 202 7.05 10.67 17.13
CA GLU A 202 7.15 9.70 18.21
C GLU A 202 8.32 8.71 18.03
N ARG A 203 8.55 8.25 16.78
CA ARG A 203 9.69 7.36 16.47
C ARG A 203 11.02 8.09 16.55
N LEU A 204 11.09 9.34 16.10
CA LEU A 204 12.30 10.18 16.21
C LEU A 204 12.65 10.43 17.69
N THR A 205 11.67 10.75 18.51
CA THR A 205 11.86 10.95 19.96
C THR A 205 12.39 9.69 20.63
N ALA A 206 11.80 8.53 20.35
CA ALA A 206 12.25 7.27 20.92
C ALA A 206 13.69 6.89 20.51
N LEU A 207 14.09 7.21 19.26
CA LEU A 207 15.47 7.00 18.81
C LEU A 207 16.45 7.93 19.54
N SER A 208 16.09 9.19 19.76
CA SER A 208 16.92 10.17 20.47
C SER A 208 17.12 9.79 21.94
N GLU A 209 16.05 9.34 22.61
CA GLU A 209 16.11 8.87 23.99
C GLU A 209 16.98 7.63 24.14
N HIS A 210 16.87 6.68 23.21
CA HIS A 210 17.70 5.48 23.23
C HIS A 210 19.18 5.79 23.01
N ALA A 211 19.49 6.72 22.10
CA ALA A 211 20.87 7.19 21.86
C ALA A 211 21.47 7.87 23.11
N ALA A 212 20.70 8.72 23.80
CA ALA A 212 21.13 9.39 25.03
C ALA A 212 21.42 8.37 26.15
N GLN A 213 20.52 7.41 26.38
CA GLN A 213 20.70 6.35 27.39
C GLN A 213 21.95 5.47 27.11
N SER A 214 22.20 5.18 25.82
CA SER A 214 23.37 4.39 25.42
C SER A 214 24.69 5.15 25.65
N ALA A 215 24.68 6.48 25.49
CA ALA A 215 25.84 7.34 25.72
C ALA A 215 26.14 7.51 27.22
N GLU A 216 25.13 7.46 28.09
CA GLU A 216 25.32 7.53 29.56
C GLU A 216 25.87 6.22 30.20
N GLN A 217 25.74 5.10 29.48
CA GLN A 217 26.20 3.77 29.93
C GLN A 217 27.58 3.38 29.39
N ALA A 218 28.18 4.18 28.51
CA ALA A 218 29.49 3.94 27.87
C ALA A 218 30.59 4.78 28.54
#